data_6ee75ba816852b4ec7f499ced6a8e2bc
#
_entry.id   6ee75ba816852b4ec7f499ced6a8e2bc
#
_cell.length_a   1.000
_cell.length_b   1.000
_cell.length_c   1.000
_cell.angle_alpha   90.00
_cell.angle_beta   90.00
_cell.angle_gamma   90.00
#
_symmetry.space_group_name_H-M   'P 1'
#
loop_
_entity.id
_entity.type
_entity.pdbx_description
1 polymer ?
#
loop_
_entity_poly.entity_id
_entity_poly.type
_entity_poly.pdbx_seq_one_letter_code
_entity_poly.pdbx_strand_id
1 'polypeptide(L)'
;MQFTELTRVAPEILQATQAMGFTEMTEIQEKAIPLMLDGHDMIAKAPTGTGKTVAFGIPILQKAAGFPAGAPKAVVLSPTRELAQQIAQDLTNLAQFLPEIRVVCVYGGAGLEKQQKQLKAGCQIVVATPGRLMDHYRHHALDLSQVTTIVLDEADEMLNMGFYKDVRGIIDLLKSRESLSMFSATISREVLDIGWLYQHNAAEVDVQPVQESSPKIAQYKLLTTGRDKLADLAQIIISKDYKRVMVFCNTKYNTGMLANQLARLHFNVDCLHGDLSQAERN
;
A
#
# COMPACT_ATOMS: atom_id res chain seq x y z
N MET A 1 -6.99 -2.47 -23.27
CA MET A 1 -8.38 -1.95 -23.13
C MET A 1 -8.33 -0.52 -22.59
N GLN A 2 -9.24 0.37 -23.04
CA GLN A 2 -9.27 1.75 -22.52
C GLN A 2 -10.20 1.84 -21.30
N PHE A 3 -9.94 2.78 -20.38
CA PHE A 3 -10.81 3.00 -19.22
C PHE A 3 -12.23 3.40 -19.63
N THR A 4 -12.40 4.09 -20.76
CA THR A 4 -13.70 4.50 -21.31
C THR A 4 -14.60 3.34 -21.70
N GLU A 5 -14.05 2.12 -21.81
CA GLU A 5 -14.81 0.90 -22.12
C GLU A 5 -15.46 0.27 -20.86
N LEU A 6 -15.15 0.78 -19.67
CA LEU A 6 -15.74 0.33 -18.40
C LEU A 6 -17.17 0.90 -18.21
N THR A 7 -18.14 0.34 -18.90
CA THR A 7 -19.54 0.84 -18.91
C THR A 7 -20.25 0.76 -17.55
N ARG A 8 -19.72 0.00 -16.59
CA ARG A 8 -20.27 -0.20 -15.24
C ARG A 8 -19.68 0.74 -14.20
N VAL A 9 -18.77 1.62 -14.60
CA VAL A 9 -18.08 2.58 -13.71
C VAL A 9 -18.65 3.97 -13.94
N ALA A 10 -18.89 4.70 -12.85
CA ALA A 10 -19.45 6.05 -12.90
C ALA A 10 -18.56 6.98 -13.75
N PRO A 11 -19.17 7.86 -14.57
CA PRO A 11 -18.42 8.78 -15.43
C PRO A 11 -17.42 9.65 -14.67
N GLU A 12 -17.73 10.03 -13.44
CA GLU A 12 -16.88 10.84 -12.57
C GLU A 12 -15.54 10.12 -12.24
N ILE A 13 -15.58 8.80 -12.04
CA ILE A 13 -14.37 7.99 -11.79
C ILE A 13 -13.54 7.89 -13.08
N LEU A 14 -14.20 7.68 -14.22
CA LEU A 14 -13.52 7.63 -15.52
C LEU A 14 -12.90 8.99 -15.89
N GLN A 15 -13.57 10.08 -15.58
CA GLN A 15 -13.04 11.42 -15.74
C GLN A 15 -11.81 11.64 -14.87
N ALA A 16 -11.80 11.09 -13.63
CA ALA A 16 -10.64 11.17 -12.75
C ALA A 16 -9.44 10.39 -13.29
N THR A 17 -9.63 9.18 -13.84
CA THR A 17 -8.52 8.44 -14.48
C THR A 17 -7.91 9.24 -15.64
N GLN A 18 -8.75 9.85 -16.46
CA GLN A 18 -8.30 10.69 -17.57
C GLN A 18 -7.53 11.94 -17.09
N ALA A 19 -8.02 12.61 -16.04
CA ALA A 19 -7.37 13.78 -15.44
C ALA A 19 -6.00 13.42 -14.81
N MET A 20 -5.84 12.17 -14.34
CA MET A 20 -4.57 11.61 -13.85
C MET A 20 -3.62 11.16 -14.99
N GLY A 21 -4.04 11.30 -16.27
CA GLY A 21 -3.24 10.92 -17.43
C GLY A 21 -3.31 9.42 -17.78
N PHE A 22 -4.23 8.67 -17.20
CA PHE A 22 -4.41 7.25 -17.50
C PHE A 22 -5.41 7.09 -18.64
N THR A 23 -4.95 6.58 -19.77
CA THR A 23 -5.78 6.35 -20.96
C THR A 23 -6.05 4.87 -21.20
N GLU A 24 -5.04 4.05 -20.99
CA GLU A 24 -5.08 2.60 -21.19
C GLU A 24 -4.93 1.87 -19.86
N MET A 25 -5.68 0.79 -19.70
CA MET A 25 -5.57 -0.08 -18.53
C MET A 25 -4.32 -0.95 -18.63
N THR A 26 -3.67 -1.14 -17.50
CA THR A 26 -2.62 -2.16 -17.36
C THR A 26 -3.26 -3.56 -17.26
N GLU A 27 -2.47 -4.61 -17.46
CA GLU A 27 -2.95 -5.98 -17.40
C GLU A 27 -3.65 -6.32 -16.08
N ILE A 28 -3.11 -5.85 -14.94
CA ILE A 28 -3.74 -6.06 -13.64
C ILE A 28 -5.09 -5.36 -13.53
N GLN A 29 -5.23 -4.18 -14.12
CA GLN A 29 -6.47 -3.41 -14.13
C GLN A 29 -7.53 -4.08 -15.00
N GLU A 30 -7.16 -4.53 -16.19
CA GLU A 30 -8.07 -5.25 -17.10
C GLU A 30 -8.63 -6.53 -16.48
N LYS A 31 -7.80 -7.26 -15.74
CA LYS A 31 -8.20 -8.52 -15.10
C LYS A 31 -8.95 -8.31 -13.78
N ALA A 32 -8.49 -7.40 -12.92
CA ALA A 32 -9.02 -7.25 -11.57
C ALA A 32 -10.28 -6.40 -11.47
N ILE A 33 -10.40 -5.31 -12.26
CA ILE A 33 -11.55 -4.40 -12.16
C ILE A 33 -12.88 -5.12 -12.35
N PRO A 34 -13.09 -5.92 -13.42
CA PRO A 34 -14.36 -6.63 -13.63
C PRO A 34 -14.68 -7.58 -12.47
N LEU A 35 -13.72 -8.38 -12.02
CA LEU A 35 -13.89 -9.35 -10.93
C LEU A 35 -14.32 -8.68 -9.62
N MET A 36 -13.68 -7.56 -9.27
CA MET A 36 -14.03 -6.81 -8.07
C MET A 36 -15.38 -6.08 -8.18
N LEU A 37 -15.76 -5.59 -9.38
CA LEU A 37 -17.09 -5.02 -9.63
C LEU A 37 -18.19 -6.07 -9.48
N ASP A 38 -17.91 -7.33 -9.84
CA ASP A 38 -18.79 -8.47 -9.66
C ASP A 38 -18.85 -8.99 -8.21
N GLY A 39 -17.97 -8.48 -7.33
CA GLY A 39 -17.93 -8.85 -5.92
C GLY A 39 -17.20 -10.15 -5.64
N HIS A 40 -16.40 -10.66 -6.59
CA HIS A 40 -15.60 -11.86 -6.37
C HIS A 40 -14.49 -11.65 -5.34
N ASP A 41 -14.21 -12.67 -4.56
CA ASP A 41 -12.94 -12.80 -3.84
C ASP A 41 -11.81 -12.99 -4.86
N MET A 42 -10.63 -12.44 -4.59
CA MET A 42 -9.53 -12.49 -5.54
C MET A 42 -8.17 -12.55 -4.86
N ILE A 43 -7.25 -13.31 -5.46
CA ILE A 43 -5.82 -13.26 -5.17
C ILE A 43 -5.11 -12.80 -6.45
N ALA A 44 -4.52 -11.62 -6.39
CA ALA A 44 -3.79 -11.04 -7.51
C ALA A 44 -2.28 -11.04 -7.23
N LYS A 45 -1.55 -11.83 -7.98
CA LYS A 45 -0.09 -11.78 -8.00
C LYS A 45 0.35 -10.77 -9.05
N ALA A 46 0.89 -9.64 -8.60
CA ALA A 46 1.33 -8.56 -9.47
C ALA A 46 2.49 -7.78 -8.83
N PRO A 47 3.56 -7.50 -9.57
CA PRO A 47 4.69 -6.69 -9.11
C PRO A 47 4.26 -5.28 -8.67
N THR A 48 5.11 -4.64 -7.86
CA THR A 48 4.94 -3.21 -7.54
C THR A 48 5.07 -2.36 -8.81
N GLY A 49 4.29 -1.28 -8.90
CA GLY A 49 4.30 -0.38 -10.05
C GLY A 49 3.43 -0.82 -11.25
N THR A 50 2.68 -1.91 -11.15
CA THR A 50 1.78 -2.40 -12.21
C THR A 50 0.42 -1.71 -12.24
N GLY A 51 0.14 -0.76 -11.33
CA GLY A 51 -1.14 -0.04 -11.27
C GLY A 51 -2.19 -0.70 -10.38
N LYS A 52 -1.79 -1.48 -9.37
CA LYS A 52 -2.68 -2.16 -8.42
C LYS A 52 -3.65 -1.21 -7.73
N THR A 53 -3.19 -0.02 -7.31
CA THR A 53 -4.02 0.95 -6.59
C THR A 53 -5.24 1.38 -7.40
N VAL A 54 -5.08 1.61 -8.69
CA VAL A 54 -6.19 1.93 -9.61
C VAL A 54 -7.08 0.70 -9.83
N ALA A 55 -6.48 -0.49 -9.90
CA ALA A 55 -7.20 -1.74 -10.11
C ALA A 55 -8.23 -2.04 -8.99
N PHE A 56 -7.89 -1.80 -7.72
CA PHE A 56 -8.84 -1.94 -6.64
C PHE A 56 -9.59 -0.64 -6.31
N GLY A 57 -8.99 0.52 -6.59
CA GLY A 57 -9.56 1.83 -6.27
C GLY A 57 -10.85 2.11 -7.03
N ILE A 58 -10.88 1.85 -8.33
CA ILE A 58 -12.09 2.03 -9.16
C ILE A 58 -13.27 1.22 -8.61
N PRO A 59 -13.18 -0.11 -8.40
CA PRO A 59 -14.29 -0.89 -7.84
C PRO A 59 -14.73 -0.45 -6.45
N ILE A 60 -13.78 -0.09 -5.57
CA ILE A 60 -14.09 0.40 -4.23
C ILE A 60 -14.88 1.71 -4.30
N LEU A 61 -14.44 2.66 -5.11
CA LEU A 61 -15.12 3.94 -5.29
C LEU A 61 -16.50 3.74 -5.92
N GLN A 62 -16.63 2.88 -6.91
CA GLN A 62 -17.90 2.55 -7.54
C GLN A 62 -18.91 1.99 -6.52
N LYS A 63 -18.45 1.09 -5.63
CA LYS A 63 -19.30 0.54 -4.56
C LYS A 63 -19.61 1.56 -3.47
N ALA A 64 -18.72 2.51 -3.22
CA ALA A 64 -18.88 3.54 -2.20
C ALA A 64 -19.74 4.73 -2.68
N ALA A 65 -19.83 4.95 -3.99
CA ALA A 65 -20.62 6.02 -4.58
C ALA A 65 -22.12 5.88 -4.21
N GLY A 66 -22.75 7.01 -3.87
CA GLY A 66 -24.13 7.05 -3.45
C GLY A 66 -24.42 6.71 -1.98
N PHE A 67 -23.39 6.33 -1.19
CA PHE A 67 -23.54 6.18 0.26
C PHE A 67 -23.12 7.45 1.00
N PRO A 68 -23.91 7.89 2.01
CA PRO A 68 -23.52 9.02 2.82
C PRO A 68 -22.24 8.73 3.64
N ALA A 69 -21.50 9.77 4.01
CA ALA A 69 -20.40 9.62 4.94
C ALA A 69 -20.93 9.14 6.32
N GLY A 70 -20.36 8.03 6.79
CA GLY A 70 -20.78 7.38 8.03
C GLY A 70 -19.81 6.27 8.39
N ALA A 71 -20.32 5.07 8.67
CA ALA A 71 -19.48 3.88 8.79
C ALA A 71 -18.90 3.49 7.40
N PRO A 72 -17.62 3.11 7.31
CA PRO A 72 -16.99 2.81 6.04
C PRO A 72 -17.62 1.61 5.34
N LYS A 73 -17.61 1.64 4.02
CA LYS A 73 -18.03 0.55 3.14
C LYS A 73 -16.85 -0.30 2.68
N ALA A 74 -15.65 0.29 2.65
CA ALA A 74 -14.44 -0.41 2.28
C ALA A 74 -13.28 -0.12 3.24
N VAL A 75 -12.46 -1.15 3.43
CA VAL A 75 -11.18 -1.08 4.15
C VAL A 75 -10.06 -1.53 3.23
N VAL A 76 -8.98 -0.76 3.17
CA VAL A 76 -7.73 -1.14 2.52
C VAL A 76 -6.64 -1.24 3.57
N LEU A 77 -6.03 -2.42 3.71
CA LEU A 77 -4.89 -2.64 4.60
C LEU A 77 -3.58 -2.58 3.83
N SER A 78 -2.59 -1.97 4.44
CA SER A 78 -1.26 -1.79 3.87
C SER A 78 -0.19 -2.00 4.95
N PRO A 79 0.99 -2.58 4.63
CA PRO A 79 2.02 -2.91 5.62
C PRO A 79 2.65 -1.68 6.28
N THR A 80 2.79 -0.58 5.55
CA THR A 80 3.53 0.59 5.99
C THR A 80 2.70 1.86 5.99
N ARG A 81 3.14 2.85 6.78
CA ARG A 81 2.49 4.16 6.89
C ARG A 81 2.55 4.92 5.56
N GLU A 82 3.72 4.87 4.93
CA GLU A 82 4.01 5.56 3.69
C GLU A 82 3.12 5.04 2.56
N LEU A 83 3.01 3.72 2.44
CA LEU A 83 2.14 3.10 1.44
C LEU A 83 0.66 3.38 1.73
N ALA A 84 0.23 3.31 2.99
CA ALA A 84 -1.15 3.67 3.36
C ALA A 84 -1.48 5.13 2.98
N GLN A 85 -0.56 6.06 3.21
CA GLN A 85 -0.73 7.47 2.81
C GLN A 85 -0.80 7.62 1.30
N GLN A 86 0.08 6.94 0.56
CA GLN A 86 0.06 6.94 -0.91
C GLN A 86 -1.26 6.40 -1.45
N ILE A 87 -1.70 5.23 -0.98
CA ILE A 87 -2.99 4.65 -1.39
C ILE A 87 -4.14 5.61 -1.11
N ALA A 88 -4.18 6.21 0.09
CA ALA A 88 -5.24 7.16 0.44
C ALA A 88 -5.23 8.40 -0.46
N GLN A 89 -4.06 8.90 -0.83
CA GLN A 89 -3.93 10.01 -1.78
C GLN A 89 -4.40 9.61 -3.18
N ASP A 90 -4.01 8.43 -3.65
CA ASP A 90 -4.42 7.93 -4.97
C ASP A 90 -5.94 7.72 -5.04
N LEU A 91 -6.56 7.15 -3.99
CA LEU A 91 -8.00 7.01 -3.89
C LEU A 91 -8.71 8.37 -3.84
N THR A 92 -8.13 9.35 -3.14
CA THR A 92 -8.67 10.72 -3.11
C THR A 92 -8.59 11.37 -4.48
N ASN A 93 -7.49 11.19 -5.20
CA ASN A 93 -7.33 11.69 -6.57
C ASN A 93 -8.33 11.03 -7.54
N LEU A 94 -8.56 9.72 -7.40
CA LEU A 94 -9.58 8.99 -8.19
C LEU A 94 -11.00 9.44 -7.84
N ALA A 95 -11.24 9.94 -6.63
CA ALA A 95 -12.54 10.44 -6.17
C ALA A 95 -12.73 11.95 -6.41
N GLN A 96 -11.82 12.64 -7.11
CA GLN A 96 -11.81 14.11 -7.21
C GLN A 96 -13.10 14.73 -7.79
N PHE A 97 -13.87 13.97 -8.55
CA PHE A 97 -15.18 14.38 -9.10
C PHE A 97 -16.37 13.75 -8.33
N LEU A 98 -16.12 13.11 -7.18
CA LEU A 98 -17.11 12.55 -6.27
C LEU A 98 -16.97 13.26 -4.90
N PRO A 99 -17.48 14.49 -4.75
CA PRO A 99 -17.24 15.33 -3.57
C PRO A 99 -17.81 14.74 -2.26
N GLU A 100 -18.76 13.82 -2.38
CA GLU A 100 -19.35 13.10 -1.23
C GLU A 100 -18.43 12.01 -0.67
N ILE A 101 -17.48 11.50 -1.46
CA ILE A 101 -16.57 10.42 -1.03
C ILE A 101 -15.47 10.97 -0.13
N ARG A 102 -15.34 10.36 1.02
CA ARG A 102 -14.29 10.66 2.01
C ARG A 102 -13.44 9.45 2.25
N VAL A 103 -12.14 9.60 2.00
CA VAL A 103 -11.11 8.62 2.31
C VAL A 103 -10.39 9.06 3.58
N VAL A 104 -10.34 8.20 4.58
CA VAL A 104 -9.59 8.45 5.83
C VAL A 104 -8.44 7.49 5.94
N CYS A 105 -7.24 8.03 6.18
CA CYS A 105 -6.02 7.25 6.37
C CYS A 105 -5.64 7.18 7.85
N VAL A 106 -5.43 5.96 8.38
CA VAL A 106 -5.04 5.73 9.78
C VAL A 106 -3.81 4.83 9.87
N TYR A 107 -2.78 5.32 10.56
CA TYR A 107 -1.50 4.62 10.68
C TYR A 107 -0.80 4.94 12.00
N GLY A 108 0.11 4.08 12.43
CA GLY A 108 0.86 4.25 13.67
C GLY A 108 1.86 5.42 13.61
N GLY A 109 2.15 6.05 14.76
CA GLY A 109 3.12 7.15 14.86
C GLY A 109 2.58 8.54 14.57
N ALA A 110 1.35 8.68 14.08
CA ALA A 110 0.63 9.95 14.02
C ALA A 110 -0.31 10.11 15.23
N GLY A 111 -0.71 11.35 15.51
CA GLY A 111 -1.58 11.68 16.64
C GLY A 111 -2.91 10.93 16.56
N LEU A 112 -3.21 10.16 17.61
CA LEU A 112 -4.41 9.33 17.70
C LEU A 112 -5.70 10.17 17.62
N GLU A 113 -5.75 11.28 18.35
CA GLU A 113 -6.92 12.16 18.44
C GLU A 113 -7.31 12.77 17.09
N LYS A 114 -6.32 13.18 16.27
CA LYS A 114 -6.58 13.73 14.93
C LYS A 114 -7.26 12.69 14.06
N GLN A 115 -6.76 11.45 14.06
CA GLN A 115 -7.35 10.35 13.29
C GLN A 115 -8.75 9.99 13.81
N GLN A 116 -8.95 9.95 15.14
CA GLN A 116 -10.27 9.72 15.73
C GLN A 116 -11.29 10.78 15.31
N LYS A 117 -10.88 12.05 15.28
CA LYS A 117 -11.73 13.15 14.83
C LYS A 117 -12.14 12.99 13.37
N GLN A 118 -11.23 12.55 12.51
CA GLN A 118 -11.52 12.28 11.11
C GLN A 118 -12.49 11.11 10.93
N LEU A 119 -12.28 10.01 11.65
CA LEU A 119 -13.17 8.85 11.63
C LEU A 119 -14.58 9.18 12.13
N LYS A 120 -14.70 9.91 13.24
CA LYS A 120 -16.00 10.34 13.80
C LYS A 120 -16.77 11.29 12.87
N ALA A 121 -16.09 12.02 12.01
CA ALA A 121 -16.74 12.84 10.99
C ALA A 121 -17.35 12.00 9.83
N GLY A 122 -17.13 10.68 9.86
CA GLY A 122 -17.62 9.73 8.86
C GLY A 122 -16.77 9.67 7.59
N CYS A 123 -16.71 8.48 7.00
CA CYS A 123 -16.05 8.23 5.72
C CYS A 123 -16.67 7.01 5.03
N GLN A 124 -16.45 6.86 3.74
CA GLN A 124 -16.84 5.66 3.01
C GLN A 124 -15.68 4.67 2.89
N ILE A 125 -14.45 5.15 2.92
CA ILE A 125 -13.26 4.32 2.74
C ILE A 125 -12.24 4.61 3.84
N VAL A 126 -11.70 3.54 4.44
CA VAL A 126 -10.59 3.62 5.39
C VAL A 126 -9.39 2.91 4.79
N VAL A 127 -8.26 3.62 4.72
CA VAL A 127 -6.94 3.03 4.41
C VAL A 127 -6.13 2.96 5.69
N ALA A 128 -5.56 1.81 6.02
CA ALA A 128 -4.97 1.63 7.34
C ALA A 128 -3.76 0.70 7.36
N THR A 129 -2.87 0.93 8.34
CA THR A 129 -2.00 -0.15 8.83
C THR A 129 -2.77 -1.00 9.85
N PRO A 130 -2.59 -2.35 9.86
CA PRO A 130 -3.44 -3.27 10.65
C PRO A 130 -3.54 -2.91 12.13
N GLY A 131 -2.41 -2.73 12.82
CA GLY A 131 -2.40 -2.42 14.26
C GLY A 131 -3.15 -1.14 14.60
N ARG A 132 -3.02 -0.06 13.80
CA ARG A 132 -3.71 1.21 14.06
C ARG A 132 -5.21 1.11 13.80
N LEU A 133 -5.64 0.34 12.82
CA LEU A 133 -7.07 0.10 12.61
C LEU A 133 -7.67 -0.61 13.81
N MET A 134 -7.00 -1.64 14.32
CA MET A 134 -7.42 -2.36 15.53
C MET A 134 -7.47 -1.44 16.77
N ASP A 135 -6.50 -0.51 16.92
CA ASP A 135 -6.51 0.46 18.00
C ASP A 135 -7.76 1.35 17.93
N HIS A 136 -8.09 1.89 16.76
CA HIS A 136 -9.30 2.72 16.59
C HIS A 136 -10.59 1.94 16.83
N TYR A 137 -10.65 0.68 16.41
CA TYR A 137 -11.78 -0.20 16.68
C TYR A 137 -11.96 -0.45 18.18
N ARG A 138 -10.87 -0.83 18.88
CA ARG A 138 -10.89 -1.07 20.35
C ARG A 138 -11.29 0.17 21.16
N HIS A 139 -10.96 1.36 20.69
CA HIS A 139 -11.35 2.63 21.30
C HIS A 139 -12.73 3.16 20.83
N HIS A 140 -13.51 2.34 20.15
CA HIS A 140 -14.84 2.69 19.62
C HIS A 140 -14.85 3.96 18.76
N ALA A 141 -13.75 4.28 18.10
CA ALA A 141 -13.62 5.41 17.18
C ALA A 141 -13.97 5.03 15.73
N LEU A 142 -14.08 3.75 15.43
CA LEU A 142 -14.35 3.19 14.12
C LEU A 142 -15.39 2.06 14.22
N ASP A 143 -16.47 2.18 13.46
CA ASP A 143 -17.46 1.13 13.26
C ASP A 143 -17.18 0.39 11.94
N LEU A 144 -16.96 -0.91 12.03
CA LEU A 144 -16.67 -1.78 10.88
C LEU A 144 -17.89 -2.60 10.43
N SER A 145 -19.06 -2.41 11.05
CA SER A 145 -20.25 -3.23 10.80
C SER A 145 -20.80 -3.14 9.37
N GLN A 146 -20.48 -2.04 8.67
CA GLN A 146 -20.98 -1.76 7.32
C GLN A 146 -19.97 -2.07 6.21
N VAL A 147 -18.78 -2.58 6.57
CA VAL A 147 -17.74 -2.88 5.59
C VAL A 147 -18.11 -4.11 4.77
N THR A 148 -18.29 -3.91 3.47
CA THR A 148 -18.61 -4.98 2.51
C THR A 148 -17.38 -5.44 1.73
N THR A 149 -16.39 -4.57 1.57
CA THR A 149 -15.18 -4.88 0.79
C THR A 149 -13.92 -4.62 1.60
N ILE A 150 -13.02 -5.61 1.61
CA ILE A 150 -11.67 -5.45 2.16
C ILE A 150 -10.63 -5.77 1.11
N VAL A 151 -9.59 -4.94 1.06
CA VAL A 151 -8.39 -5.15 0.22
C VAL A 151 -7.16 -5.24 1.11
N LEU A 152 -6.32 -6.24 0.85
CA LEU A 152 -4.97 -6.36 1.41
C LEU A 152 -3.99 -6.02 0.29
N ASP A 153 -3.31 -4.86 0.38
CA ASP A 153 -2.26 -4.51 -0.56
C ASP A 153 -0.89 -4.83 0.04
N GLU A 154 0.01 -5.36 -0.79
CA GLU A 154 1.29 -5.96 -0.38
C GLU A 154 1.07 -6.98 0.76
N ALA A 155 0.13 -7.92 0.52
CA ALA A 155 -0.28 -8.89 1.53
C ALA A 155 0.89 -9.74 2.05
N ASP A 156 1.79 -10.18 1.18
CA ASP A 156 3.00 -10.93 1.56
C ASP A 156 3.89 -10.14 2.52
N GLU A 157 4.15 -8.87 2.22
CA GLU A 157 4.96 -8.01 3.08
C GLU A 157 4.30 -7.77 4.44
N MET A 158 2.99 -7.50 4.44
CA MET A 158 2.21 -7.30 5.67
C MET A 158 2.26 -8.54 6.59
N LEU A 159 2.12 -9.73 6.02
CA LEU A 159 2.16 -10.98 6.78
C LEU A 159 3.58 -11.29 7.26
N ASN A 160 4.62 -11.05 6.44
CA ASN A 160 6.03 -11.18 6.81
C ASN A 160 6.45 -10.23 7.96
N MET A 161 5.86 -9.03 8.02
CA MET A 161 6.06 -8.08 9.12
C MET A 161 5.39 -8.50 10.44
N GLY A 162 4.67 -9.63 10.46
CA GLY A 162 4.05 -10.20 11.65
C GLY A 162 2.61 -9.75 11.90
N PHE A 163 1.97 -9.05 10.96
CA PHE A 163 0.57 -8.61 11.07
C PHE A 163 -0.47 -9.72 10.84
N TYR A 164 -0.04 -10.98 10.72
CA TYR A 164 -0.94 -12.10 10.46
C TYR A 164 -2.14 -12.17 11.42
N LYS A 165 -1.89 -12.01 12.74
CA LYS A 165 -2.94 -12.03 13.76
C LYS A 165 -3.88 -10.82 13.66
N ASP A 166 -3.33 -9.64 13.40
CA ASP A 166 -4.13 -8.42 13.27
C ASP A 166 -5.02 -8.47 12.03
N VAL A 167 -4.48 -8.92 10.90
CA VAL A 167 -5.22 -9.09 9.64
C VAL A 167 -6.39 -10.05 9.83
N ARG A 168 -6.16 -11.22 10.42
CA ARG A 168 -7.24 -12.18 10.74
C ARG A 168 -8.29 -11.57 11.65
N GLY A 169 -7.83 -10.94 12.75
CA GLY A 169 -8.75 -10.29 13.69
C GLY A 169 -9.60 -9.21 13.03
N ILE A 170 -9.04 -8.45 12.08
CA ILE A 170 -9.80 -7.46 11.32
C ILE A 170 -10.85 -8.16 10.45
N ILE A 171 -10.45 -9.17 9.66
CA ILE A 171 -11.38 -9.88 8.78
C ILE A 171 -12.53 -10.50 9.58
N ASP A 172 -12.24 -11.08 10.76
CA ASP A 172 -13.24 -11.68 11.66
C ASP A 172 -14.28 -10.64 12.18
N LEU A 173 -13.92 -9.37 12.25
CA LEU A 173 -14.83 -8.28 12.65
C LEU A 173 -15.79 -7.83 11.53
N LEU A 174 -15.45 -8.08 10.28
CA LEU A 174 -16.21 -7.61 9.11
C LEU A 174 -17.40 -8.53 8.81
N LYS A 175 -18.45 -8.45 9.62
CA LYS A 175 -19.62 -9.35 9.53
C LYS A 175 -20.45 -9.16 8.26
N SER A 176 -20.41 -7.97 7.65
CA SER A 176 -21.12 -7.65 6.41
C SER A 176 -20.22 -7.81 5.16
N ARG A 177 -19.04 -8.39 5.32
CA ARG A 177 -18.09 -8.55 4.22
C ARG A 177 -18.65 -9.44 3.12
N GLU A 178 -18.63 -8.93 1.92
CA GLU A 178 -19.02 -9.61 0.67
C GLU A 178 -17.80 -10.07 -0.13
N SER A 179 -16.70 -9.30 -0.09
CA SER A 179 -15.50 -9.63 -0.86
C SER A 179 -14.20 -9.30 -0.11
N LEU A 180 -13.20 -10.16 -0.35
CA LEU A 180 -11.81 -10.00 0.09
C LEU A 180 -10.91 -10.11 -1.13
N SER A 181 -10.16 -9.05 -1.45
CA SER A 181 -9.17 -9.04 -2.53
C SER A 181 -7.77 -8.88 -1.93
N MET A 182 -6.85 -9.76 -2.32
CA MET A 182 -5.45 -9.72 -1.91
C MET A 182 -4.57 -9.42 -3.11
N PHE A 183 -3.76 -8.37 -2.99
CA PHE A 183 -2.73 -8.01 -3.97
C PHE A 183 -1.35 -8.26 -3.36
N SER A 184 -0.51 -8.99 -4.05
CA SER A 184 0.78 -9.44 -3.53
C SER A 184 1.81 -9.57 -4.65
N ALA A 185 3.07 -9.33 -4.38
CA ALA A 185 4.14 -9.62 -5.32
C ALA A 185 4.48 -11.11 -5.33
N THR A 186 4.35 -11.77 -4.18
CA THR A 186 4.61 -13.20 -4.00
C THR A 186 3.43 -13.89 -3.33
N ILE A 187 3.19 -15.15 -3.68
CA ILE A 187 2.14 -15.96 -3.02
C ILE A 187 2.83 -16.84 -1.96
N SER A 188 2.98 -16.25 -0.77
CA SER A 188 3.52 -16.97 0.38
C SER A 188 2.49 -17.94 0.98
N ARG A 189 2.96 -18.85 1.86
CA ARG A 189 2.05 -19.76 2.56
C ARG A 189 1.02 -19.01 3.40
N GLU A 190 1.43 -17.93 4.06
CA GLU A 190 0.55 -17.11 4.89
C GLU A 190 -0.55 -16.42 4.07
N VAL A 191 -0.23 -15.99 2.83
CA VAL A 191 -1.23 -15.44 1.88
C VAL A 191 -2.25 -16.51 1.52
N LEU A 192 -1.79 -17.73 1.19
CA LEU A 192 -2.68 -18.85 0.90
C LEU A 192 -3.54 -19.24 2.11
N ASP A 193 -2.97 -19.26 3.33
CA ASP A 193 -3.71 -19.56 4.55
C ASP A 193 -4.85 -18.55 4.77
N ILE A 194 -4.64 -17.26 4.56
CA ILE A 194 -5.71 -16.25 4.60
C ILE A 194 -6.75 -16.54 3.52
N GLY A 195 -6.33 -16.85 2.30
CA GLY A 195 -7.23 -17.20 1.20
C GLY A 195 -8.13 -18.40 1.55
N TRP A 196 -7.56 -19.50 2.01
CA TRP A 196 -8.32 -20.70 2.38
C TRP A 196 -9.29 -20.49 3.55
N LEU A 197 -8.93 -19.63 4.51
CA LEU A 197 -9.76 -19.37 5.67
C LEU A 197 -10.93 -18.42 5.38
N TYR A 198 -10.76 -17.47 4.46
CA TYR A 198 -11.64 -16.31 4.37
C TYR A 198 -12.22 -16.03 2.97
N GLN A 199 -11.70 -16.66 1.93
CA GLN A 199 -12.18 -16.46 0.57
C GLN A 199 -13.06 -17.64 0.09
N HIS A 200 -14.02 -17.32 -0.78
CA HIS A 200 -14.90 -18.30 -1.41
C HIS A 200 -14.73 -18.25 -2.93
N ASN A 201 -14.27 -19.36 -3.52
CA ASN A 201 -14.04 -19.45 -4.97
C ASN A 201 -13.24 -18.25 -5.51
N ALA A 202 -12.15 -17.91 -4.84
CA ALA A 202 -11.35 -16.75 -5.21
C ALA A 202 -10.83 -16.86 -6.65
N ALA A 203 -10.99 -15.80 -7.42
CA ALA A 203 -10.37 -15.69 -8.72
C ALA A 203 -8.86 -15.46 -8.57
N GLU A 204 -8.05 -16.22 -9.30
CA GLU A 204 -6.60 -16.04 -9.32
C GLU A 204 -6.22 -15.19 -10.53
N VAL A 205 -5.50 -14.10 -10.27
CA VAL A 205 -4.94 -13.21 -11.29
C VAL A 205 -3.43 -13.22 -11.17
N ASP A 206 -2.73 -13.71 -12.19
CA ASP A 206 -1.26 -13.64 -12.26
C ASP A 206 -0.87 -12.68 -13.39
N VAL A 207 -0.09 -11.66 -13.01
CA VAL A 207 0.49 -10.68 -13.93
C VAL A 207 2.00 -10.78 -13.84
N GLN A 208 2.61 -11.15 -14.94
CA GLN A 208 4.07 -11.26 -15.01
C GLN A 208 4.71 -9.88 -15.22
N PRO A 209 5.93 -9.66 -14.69
CA PRO A 209 6.67 -8.46 -15.02
C PRO A 209 6.88 -8.36 -16.54
N VAL A 210 6.57 -7.22 -17.13
CA VAL A 210 6.89 -6.98 -18.52
C VAL A 210 8.42 -7.00 -18.67
N GLN A 211 8.96 -8.00 -19.33
CA GLN A 211 10.42 -8.21 -19.46
C GLN A 211 11.15 -7.01 -20.09
N GLU A 212 10.45 -6.19 -20.87
CA GLU A 212 11.03 -5.05 -21.57
C GLU A 212 11.21 -3.79 -20.70
N SER A 213 10.53 -3.69 -19.57
CA SER A 213 10.55 -2.49 -18.70
C SER A 213 11.47 -2.58 -17.48
N SER A 214 12.06 -3.72 -17.23
CA SER A 214 13.03 -3.82 -16.13
C SER A 214 14.29 -3.05 -16.49
N PRO A 215 14.64 -1.96 -15.81
CA PRO A 215 15.89 -1.26 -16.06
C PRO A 215 17.04 -2.26 -15.92
N LYS A 216 17.98 -2.25 -16.86
CA LYS A 216 19.19 -3.08 -16.77
C LYS A 216 20.02 -2.61 -15.58
N ILE A 217 19.83 -3.25 -14.44
CA ILE A 217 20.56 -2.94 -13.22
C ILE A 217 21.87 -3.72 -13.23
N ALA A 218 23.00 -3.03 -13.31
CA ALA A 218 24.31 -3.66 -13.13
C ALA A 218 24.49 -4.00 -11.65
N GLN A 219 24.70 -5.28 -11.35
CA GLN A 219 24.89 -5.76 -9.98
C GLN A 219 26.36 -6.15 -9.78
N TYR A 220 26.92 -5.73 -8.64
CA TYR A 220 28.28 -6.01 -8.28
C TYR A 220 28.37 -6.58 -6.87
N LYS A 221 29.31 -7.46 -6.63
CA LYS A 221 29.64 -7.98 -5.30
C LYS A 221 31.06 -7.55 -4.92
N LEU A 222 31.20 -6.89 -3.80
CA LEU A 222 32.51 -6.55 -3.22
C LEU A 222 32.75 -7.41 -1.99
N LEU A 223 33.89 -8.07 -1.94
CA LEU A 223 34.37 -8.74 -0.73
C LEU A 223 35.21 -7.75 0.08
N THR A 224 34.78 -7.45 1.28
CA THR A 224 35.46 -6.49 2.17
C THR A 224 35.54 -7.05 3.59
N THR A 225 36.51 -6.58 4.37
CA THR A 225 36.59 -6.88 5.80
C THR A 225 35.71 -5.92 6.61
N GLY A 226 35.33 -6.31 7.83
CA GLY A 226 34.50 -5.45 8.68
C GLY A 226 35.15 -4.08 9.00
N ARG A 227 36.48 -3.99 8.96
CA ARG A 227 37.21 -2.75 9.23
C ARG A 227 37.27 -1.81 8.03
N ASP A 228 37.27 -2.34 6.83
CA ASP A 228 37.47 -1.60 5.59
C ASP A 228 36.18 -1.13 4.92
N LYS A 229 35.00 -1.64 5.37
CA LYS A 229 33.69 -1.36 4.76
C LYS A 229 33.41 0.12 4.51
N LEU A 230 33.76 0.99 5.48
CA LEU A 230 33.54 2.43 5.33
C LEU A 230 34.45 3.04 4.28
N ALA A 231 35.71 2.67 4.29
CA ALA A 231 36.71 3.16 3.33
C ALA A 231 36.38 2.69 1.92
N ASP A 232 36.04 1.42 1.77
CA ASP A 232 35.63 0.83 0.49
C ASP A 232 34.38 1.51 -0.07
N LEU A 233 33.37 1.74 0.78
CA LEU A 233 32.13 2.45 0.38
C LEU A 233 32.44 3.87 -0.08
N ALA A 234 33.20 4.63 0.71
CA ALA A 234 33.59 6.00 0.37
C ALA A 234 34.37 6.05 -0.95
N GLN A 235 35.30 5.11 -1.13
CA GLN A 235 36.10 5.02 -2.35
C GLN A 235 35.27 4.68 -3.58
N ILE A 236 34.29 3.78 -3.45
CA ILE A 236 33.34 3.46 -4.55
C ILE A 236 32.54 4.69 -4.94
N ILE A 237 31.97 5.41 -3.96
CA ILE A 237 31.16 6.59 -4.24
C ILE A 237 31.98 7.64 -5.00
N ILE A 238 33.20 7.90 -4.55
CA ILE A 238 34.09 8.89 -5.17
C ILE A 238 34.56 8.43 -6.54
N SER A 239 35.07 7.20 -6.66
CA SER A 239 35.68 6.70 -7.89
C SER A 239 34.70 6.54 -9.05
N LYS A 240 33.41 6.28 -8.72
CA LYS A 240 32.32 6.13 -9.71
C LYS A 240 31.55 7.42 -9.94
N ASP A 241 31.89 8.51 -9.24
CA ASP A 241 31.21 9.81 -9.32
C ASP A 241 29.68 9.69 -9.17
N TYR A 242 29.22 8.83 -8.24
CA TYR A 242 27.79 8.66 -8.02
C TYR A 242 27.18 9.92 -7.42
N LYS A 243 26.15 10.47 -8.08
CA LYS A 243 25.46 11.69 -7.67
C LYS A 243 24.40 11.44 -6.58
N ARG A 244 23.81 10.25 -6.55
CA ARG A 244 22.82 9.82 -5.55
C ARG A 244 23.09 8.38 -5.18
N VAL A 245 23.22 8.13 -3.89
CA VAL A 245 23.53 6.80 -3.35
C VAL A 245 22.55 6.49 -2.23
N MET A 246 22.02 5.30 -2.20
CA MET A 246 21.23 4.77 -1.10
C MET A 246 21.97 3.58 -0.49
N VAL A 247 22.24 3.62 0.81
CA VAL A 247 22.93 2.56 1.52
C VAL A 247 22.01 1.91 2.52
N PHE A 248 21.76 0.60 2.37
CA PHE A 248 20.95 -0.18 3.28
C PHE A 248 21.84 -0.81 4.37
N CYS A 249 21.43 -0.65 5.62
CA CYS A 249 22.09 -1.26 6.79
C CYS A 249 21.14 -2.23 7.49
N ASN A 250 21.68 -3.29 8.09
CA ASN A 250 20.88 -4.33 8.77
C ASN A 250 20.23 -3.84 10.08
N THR A 251 20.74 -2.78 10.68
CA THR A 251 20.23 -2.26 11.96
C THR A 251 20.16 -0.73 11.94
N LYS A 252 19.19 -0.16 12.67
CA LYS A 252 19.06 1.28 12.88
C LYS A 252 20.30 1.91 13.50
N TYR A 253 20.97 1.19 14.41
CA TYR A 253 22.23 1.63 15.01
C TYR A 253 23.33 1.82 13.95
N ASN A 254 23.50 0.82 13.07
CA ASN A 254 24.49 0.91 12.00
C ASN A 254 24.14 2.01 10.98
N THR A 255 22.87 2.27 10.74
CA THR A 255 22.41 3.35 9.85
C THR A 255 22.87 4.72 10.39
N GLY A 256 22.58 5.02 11.66
CA GLY A 256 22.99 6.27 12.28
C GLY A 256 24.52 6.39 12.42
N MET A 257 25.20 5.31 12.80
CA MET A 257 26.67 5.27 12.89
C MET A 257 27.31 5.56 11.53
N LEU A 258 26.84 4.92 10.46
CA LEU A 258 27.36 5.11 9.11
C LEU A 258 27.14 6.54 8.60
N ALA A 259 25.95 7.10 8.83
CA ALA A 259 25.67 8.49 8.46
C ALA A 259 26.65 9.46 9.15
N ASN A 260 26.86 9.30 10.45
CA ASN A 260 27.82 10.13 11.20
C ASN A 260 29.26 9.98 10.67
N GLN A 261 29.67 8.77 10.30
CA GLN A 261 31.01 8.52 9.76
C GLN A 261 31.20 9.15 8.37
N LEU A 262 30.19 9.02 7.49
CA LEU A 262 30.21 9.64 6.15
C LEU A 262 30.18 11.17 6.25
N ALA A 263 29.41 11.75 7.19
CA ALA A 263 29.40 13.19 7.43
C ALA A 263 30.79 13.72 7.85
N ARG A 264 31.52 12.97 8.69
CA ARG A 264 32.94 13.31 9.06
C ARG A 264 33.88 13.27 7.87
N LEU A 265 33.56 12.49 6.84
CA LEU A 265 34.29 12.45 5.56
C LEU A 265 33.76 13.48 4.55
N HIS A 266 32.96 14.44 5.01
CA HIS A 266 32.37 15.54 4.21
C HIS A 266 31.41 15.11 3.11
N PHE A 267 30.80 13.91 3.22
CA PHE A 267 29.67 13.56 2.37
C PHE A 267 28.41 14.30 2.83
N ASN A 268 27.61 14.76 1.86
CA ASN A 268 26.24 15.22 2.14
C ASN A 268 25.36 13.99 2.33
N VAL A 269 25.05 13.64 3.58
CA VAL A 269 24.38 12.39 3.96
C VAL A 269 23.31 12.66 5.01
N ASP A 270 22.21 11.93 4.90
CA ASP A 270 21.19 11.82 5.92
C ASP A 270 20.85 10.35 6.16
N CYS A 271 20.11 10.04 7.24
CA CYS A 271 19.72 8.67 7.56
C CYS A 271 18.23 8.53 7.84
N LEU A 272 17.69 7.35 7.52
CA LEU A 272 16.28 7.02 7.69
C LEU A 272 16.16 5.70 8.45
N HIS A 273 15.51 5.72 9.62
CA HIS A 273 15.29 4.52 10.43
C HIS A 273 14.07 4.65 11.33
N GLY A 274 13.65 3.52 11.94
CA GLY A 274 12.39 3.42 12.66
C GLY A 274 12.25 4.27 13.93
N ASP A 275 13.35 4.80 14.50
CA ASP A 275 13.29 5.65 15.70
C ASP A 275 13.03 7.14 15.36
N LEU A 276 13.13 7.52 14.10
CA LEU A 276 12.81 8.88 13.66
C LEU A 276 11.30 9.12 13.72
N SER A 277 10.93 10.33 14.14
CA SER A 277 9.54 10.78 14.06
C SER A 277 9.08 10.91 12.61
N GLN A 278 7.77 10.92 12.36
CA GLN A 278 7.24 11.08 11.01
C GLN A 278 7.64 12.43 10.37
N ALA A 279 7.81 13.48 11.18
CA ALA A 279 8.26 14.78 10.69
C ALA A 279 9.72 14.76 10.21
N GLU A 280 10.58 13.97 10.86
CA GLU A 280 11.98 13.78 10.46
C GLU A 280 12.13 12.85 9.26
N ARG A 281 11.12 12.04 8.95
CA ARG A 281 11.14 11.09 7.82
C ARG A 281 10.60 11.69 6.53
N ASN A 282 9.82 12.76 6.61
CA ASN A 282 9.26 13.50 5.48
C ASN A 282 10.22 14.61 5.02
#